data_24650436ff4b3a46f1f1884b2d1ac140
#
_entry.id   24650436ff4b3a46f1f1884b2d1ac140
#
_cell.length_a   1.000
_cell.length_b   1.000
_cell.length_c   1.000
_cell.angle_alpha   90.00
_cell.angle_beta   90.00
_cell.angle_gamma   90.00
#
_symmetry.space_group_name_H-M   'P 1'
#
loop_
_entity.id
_entity.type
_entity.pdbx_description
1 polymer ?
#
loop_
_entity_poly.entity_id
_entity_poly.type
_entity_poly.pdbx_seq_one_letter_code
_entity_poly.pdbx_strand_id
1 'polypeptide(L)'
;MQYILLEILFGKLEFAAAYSFLSIANGALVALILFVIHPKQDWSQLLQSWSIFGLIALYLLFGSGAYLFNAYAIRDKNATLASLLEIAYPLFIILFTALFLRKIHLNLAGFLGALLIVGGSILVVASRSK
;
A
#
# COMPACT_ATOMS: atom_id res chain seq x y z
N MET A 1 13.75 2.76 -3.59
CA MET A 1 14.32 3.98 -2.97
C MET A 1 13.59 4.42 -1.72
N GLN A 2 12.26 4.60 -1.74
CA GLN A 2 11.46 5.04 -0.59
C GLN A 2 11.64 4.18 0.67
N TYR A 3 11.61 2.86 0.57
CA TYR A 3 11.78 1.93 1.70
C TYR A 3 13.13 2.04 2.39
N ILE A 4 14.20 2.24 1.62
CA ILE A 4 15.56 2.43 2.18
C ILE A 4 15.63 3.72 2.99
N LEU A 5 15.01 4.81 2.47
CA LEU A 5 14.95 6.07 3.21
C LEU A 5 14.13 5.95 4.50
N LEU A 6 13.03 5.19 4.47
CA LEU A 6 12.23 4.92 5.68
C LEU A 6 13.01 4.12 6.71
N GLU A 7 13.74 3.08 6.29
CA GLU A 7 14.59 2.28 7.18
C GLU A 7 15.65 3.15 7.89
N ILE A 8 16.31 4.04 7.14
CA ILE A 8 17.30 4.99 7.70
C ILE A 8 16.63 5.96 8.68
N LEU A 9 15.46 6.48 8.35
CA LEU A 9 14.72 7.42 9.21
C LEU A 9 14.26 6.76 10.49
N PHE A 10 13.72 5.53 10.43
CA PHE A 10 13.31 4.78 11.61
C PHE A 10 14.48 4.35 12.49
N GLY A 11 15.69 4.25 11.93
CA GLY A 11 16.91 4.04 12.73
C GLY A 11 17.40 5.29 13.46
N LYS A 12 16.96 6.49 13.05
CA LYS A 12 17.42 7.77 13.62
C LYS A 12 16.40 8.50 14.48
N LEU A 13 15.12 8.25 14.24
CA LEU A 13 14.00 8.96 14.87
C LEU A 13 13.09 7.97 15.58
N GLU A 14 12.35 8.45 16.57
CA GLU A 14 11.29 7.67 17.18
C GLU A 14 10.24 7.29 16.10
N PHE A 15 9.95 6.00 16.01
CA PHE A 15 9.11 5.44 14.94
C PHE A 15 7.76 6.15 14.83
N ALA A 16 7.04 6.32 15.94
CA ALA A 16 5.71 6.93 15.94
C ALA A 16 5.75 8.38 15.44
N ALA A 17 6.73 9.16 15.88
CA ALA A 17 6.91 10.55 15.48
C ALA A 17 7.29 10.65 14.00
N ALA A 18 8.27 9.87 13.56
CA ALA A 18 8.71 9.86 12.16
C ALA A 18 7.57 9.44 11.22
N TYR A 19 6.86 8.37 11.55
CA TYR A 19 5.78 7.86 10.72
C TYR A 19 4.60 8.82 10.64
N SER A 20 4.18 9.40 11.78
CA SER A 20 3.08 10.38 11.81
C SER A 20 3.41 11.62 10.98
N PHE A 21 4.61 12.16 11.15
CA PHE A 21 5.06 13.32 10.38
C PHE A 21 5.07 13.04 8.88
N LEU A 22 5.67 11.93 8.46
CA LEU A 22 5.76 11.54 7.05
C LEU A 22 4.38 11.31 6.43
N SER A 23 3.45 10.70 7.16
CA SER A 23 2.10 10.45 6.67
C SER A 23 1.33 11.75 6.43
N ILE A 24 1.42 12.70 7.37
CA ILE A 24 0.79 14.03 7.25
C ILE A 24 1.42 14.82 6.11
N ALA A 25 2.76 14.86 6.06
CA ALA A 25 3.49 15.60 5.03
C ALA A 25 3.21 15.06 3.63
N ASN A 26 3.19 13.73 3.46
CA ASN A 26 2.88 13.10 2.18
C ASN A 26 1.42 13.36 1.77
N GLY A 27 0.47 13.23 2.68
CA GLY A 27 -0.93 13.54 2.43
C GLY A 27 -1.14 15.01 2.02
N ALA A 28 -0.51 15.95 2.72
CA ALA A 28 -0.58 17.36 2.40
C ALA A 28 0.05 17.69 1.04
N LEU A 29 1.21 17.07 0.72
CA LEU A 29 1.88 17.26 -0.56
C LEU A 29 1.02 16.77 -1.73
N VAL A 30 0.45 15.57 -1.62
CA VAL A 30 -0.43 14.99 -2.64
C VAL A 30 -1.68 15.86 -2.82
N ALA A 31 -2.31 16.30 -1.72
CA ALA A 31 -3.46 17.18 -1.77
C ALA A 31 -3.14 18.51 -2.46
N LEU A 32 -1.98 19.12 -2.16
CA LEU A 32 -1.52 20.35 -2.79
C LEU A 32 -1.32 20.16 -4.30
N ILE A 33 -0.64 19.09 -4.71
CA ILE A 33 -0.41 18.78 -6.13
C ILE A 33 -1.73 18.63 -6.87
N LEU A 34 -2.67 17.86 -6.31
CA LEU A 34 -3.98 17.64 -6.91
C LEU A 34 -4.80 18.93 -6.99
N PHE A 35 -4.73 19.78 -5.96
CA PHE A 35 -5.40 21.09 -5.97
C PHE A 35 -4.85 22.00 -7.06
N VAL A 36 -3.54 22.00 -7.30
CA VAL A 36 -2.91 22.80 -8.36
C VAL A 36 -3.27 22.26 -9.75
N ILE A 37 -3.29 20.93 -9.93
CA ILE A 37 -3.58 20.31 -11.23
C ILE A 37 -5.08 20.38 -11.56
N HIS A 38 -5.95 20.26 -10.54
CA HIS A 38 -7.41 20.23 -10.70
C HIS A 38 -8.12 21.29 -9.86
N PRO A 39 -7.91 22.60 -10.13
CA PRO A 39 -8.44 23.68 -9.27
C PRO A 39 -9.98 23.80 -9.28
N LYS A 40 -10.65 23.21 -10.27
CA LYS A 40 -12.12 23.26 -10.44
C LYS A 40 -12.82 21.98 -9.97
N GLN A 41 -12.16 21.14 -9.16
CA GLN A 41 -12.76 19.92 -8.67
C GLN A 41 -13.90 20.18 -7.70
N ASP A 42 -15.03 19.55 -7.96
CA ASP A 42 -16.20 19.65 -7.08
C ASP A 42 -16.07 18.65 -5.92
N TRP A 43 -15.73 19.17 -4.75
CA TRP A 43 -15.59 18.40 -3.52
C TRP A 43 -16.94 18.06 -2.88
N SER A 44 -18.04 18.70 -3.32
CA SER A 44 -19.38 18.44 -2.77
C SER A 44 -19.84 17.01 -2.98
N GLN A 45 -19.36 16.37 -4.06
CA GLN A 45 -19.70 14.98 -4.38
C GLN A 45 -19.27 13.99 -3.30
N LEU A 46 -18.20 14.30 -2.54
CA LEU A 46 -17.72 13.45 -1.44
C LEU A 46 -18.73 13.38 -0.28
N LEU A 47 -19.54 14.42 -0.11
CA LEU A 47 -20.48 14.53 0.99
C LEU A 47 -21.93 14.24 0.59
N GLN A 48 -22.20 13.97 -0.69
CA GLN A 48 -23.57 13.81 -1.19
C GLN A 48 -24.23 12.48 -0.83
N SER A 49 -23.45 11.44 -0.51
CA SER A 49 -24.01 10.11 -0.28
C SER A 49 -23.35 9.40 0.90
N TRP A 50 -24.16 8.90 1.82
CA TRP A 50 -23.72 8.03 2.93
C TRP A 50 -22.93 6.81 2.45
N SER A 51 -23.30 6.26 1.29
CA SER A 51 -22.56 5.11 0.71
C SER A 51 -21.14 5.50 0.30
N ILE A 52 -20.93 6.69 -0.27
CA ILE A 52 -19.60 7.18 -0.64
C ILE A 52 -18.78 7.43 0.63
N PHE A 53 -19.37 8.05 1.64
CA PHE A 53 -18.70 8.27 2.92
C PHE A 53 -18.29 6.95 3.59
N GLY A 54 -19.17 5.95 3.58
CA GLY A 54 -18.87 4.61 4.09
C GLY A 54 -17.71 3.95 3.36
N LEU A 55 -17.66 4.04 2.03
CA LEU A 55 -16.56 3.51 1.21
C LEU A 55 -15.23 4.23 1.49
N ILE A 56 -15.26 5.56 1.66
CA ILE A 56 -14.08 6.35 2.02
C ILE A 56 -13.58 5.94 3.41
N ALA A 57 -14.46 5.81 4.39
CA ALA A 57 -14.10 5.39 5.75
C ALA A 57 -13.48 3.99 5.75
N LEU A 58 -14.04 3.06 4.99
CA LEU A 58 -13.50 1.72 4.81
C LEU A 58 -12.12 1.73 4.13
N TYR A 59 -11.97 2.53 3.08
CA TYR A 59 -10.69 2.71 2.39
C TYR A 59 -9.62 3.27 3.35
N LEU A 60 -9.97 4.30 4.13
CA LEU A 60 -9.04 4.88 5.11
C LEU A 60 -8.65 3.88 6.19
N LEU A 61 -9.61 3.10 6.70
CA LEU A 61 -9.36 2.10 7.74
C LEU A 61 -8.39 1.01 7.23
N PHE A 62 -8.71 0.38 6.11
CA PHE A 62 -7.89 -0.69 5.55
C PHE A 62 -6.57 -0.18 4.98
N GLY A 63 -6.59 0.96 4.30
CA GLY A 63 -5.39 1.58 3.74
C GLY A 63 -4.40 2.00 4.82
N SER A 64 -4.87 2.72 5.85
CA SER A 64 -4.02 3.13 6.97
C SER A 64 -3.48 1.92 7.74
N GLY A 65 -4.30 0.88 7.94
CA GLY A 65 -3.86 -0.37 8.55
C GLY A 65 -2.73 -1.02 7.74
N ALA A 66 -2.91 -1.17 6.44
CA ALA A 66 -1.90 -1.76 5.55
C ALA A 66 -0.58 -0.95 5.56
N TYR A 67 -0.66 0.37 5.53
CA TYR A 67 0.52 1.25 5.63
C TYR A 67 1.24 1.12 6.97
N LEU A 68 0.49 1.04 8.08
CA LEU A 68 1.07 0.82 9.40
C LEU A 68 1.79 -0.53 9.48
N PHE A 69 1.16 -1.62 9.05
CA PHE A 69 1.80 -2.94 9.05
C PHE A 69 3.06 -2.97 8.19
N ASN A 70 3.05 -2.30 7.03
CA ASN A 70 4.23 -2.18 6.18
C ASN A 70 5.35 -1.39 6.88
N ALA A 71 5.02 -0.28 7.54
CA ALA A 71 5.99 0.51 8.30
C ALA A 71 6.61 -0.29 9.46
N TYR A 72 5.83 -1.08 10.19
CA TYR A 72 6.34 -2.01 11.20
C TYR A 72 7.23 -3.09 10.60
N ALA A 73 6.87 -3.64 9.44
CA ALA A 73 7.69 -4.64 8.75
C ALA A 73 9.06 -4.07 8.36
N ILE A 74 9.12 -2.81 7.89
CA ILE A 74 10.37 -2.12 7.58
C ILE A 74 11.22 -1.94 8.85
N ARG A 75 10.59 -1.48 9.93
CA ARG A 75 11.28 -1.22 11.20
C ARG A 75 11.84 -2.50 11.83
N ASP A 76 11.03 -3.55 11.92
CA ASP A 76 11.34 -4.74 12.72
C ASP A 76 12.13 -5.79 11.94
N LYS A 77 12.08 -5.75 10.62
CA LYS A 77 12.78 -6.72 9.74
C LYS A 77 13.81 -6.05 8.83
N ASN A 78 13.39 -5.43 7.78
CA ASN A 78 14.17 -4.55 6.89
C ASN A 78 13.32 -4.14 5.68
N ALA A 79 13.78 -3.10 4.94
CA ALA A 79 13.12 -2.60 3.74
C ALA A 79 12.98 -3.67 2.63
N THR A 80 13.93 -4.60 2.53
CA THR A 80 13.88 -5.63 1.49
C THR A 80 12.74 -6.62 1.70
N LEU A 81 12.50 -7.09 2.95
CA LEU A 81 11.40 -8.00 3.24
C LEU A 81 10.05 -7.32 3.08
N ALA A 82 9.93 -6.07 3.52
CA ALA A 82 8.71 -5.28 3.34
C ALA A 82 8.37 -5.10 1.84
N SER A 83 9.35 -4.78 1.01
CA SER A 83 9.15 -4.63 -0.44
C SER A 83 8.77 -5.94 -1.14
N LEU A 84 9.28 -7.08 -0.67
CA LEU A 84 8.92 -8.40 -1.21
C LEU A 84 7.47 -8.78 -0.86
N LEU A 85 7.00 -8.43 0.34
CA LEU A 85 5.60 -8.61 0.72
C LEU A 85 4.67 -7.75 -0.13
N GLU A 86 5.11 -6.53 -0.47
CA GLU A 86 4.33 -5.63 -1.34
C GLU A 86 4.24 -6.16 -2.78
N ILE A 87 5.27 -6.83 -3.29
CA ILE A 87 5.22 -7.50 -4.61
C ILE A 87 4.13 -8.59 -4.66
N ALA A 88 3.79 -9.20 -3.52
CA ALA A 88 2.68 -10.16 -3.43
C ALA A 88 1.28 -9.51 -3.44
N TYR A 89 1.19 -8.18 -3.21
CA TYR A 89 -0.07 -7.44 -3.13
C TYR A 89 -0.98 -7.61 -4.38
N PRO A 90 -0.48 -7.57 -5.63
CA PRO A 90 -1.32 -7.80 -6.81
C PRO A 90 -2.07 -9.14 -6.80
N LEU A 91 -1.52 -10.18 -6.17
CA LEU A 91 -2.23 -11.46 -6.05
C LEU A 91 -3.46 -11.37 -5.17
N PHE A 92 -3.34 -10.67 -4.05
CA PHE A 92 -4.49 -10.44 -3.17
C PHE A 92 -5.56 -9.64 -3.89
N ILE A 93 -5.18 -8.64 -4.71
CA ILE A 93 -6.13 -7.89 -5.54
C ILE A 93 -6.86 -8.83 -6.51
N ILE A 94 -6.12 -9.70 -7.21
CA ILE A 94 -6.70 -10.67 -8.15
C ILE A 94 -7.67 -11.60 -7.43
N LEU A 95 -7.24 -12.16 -6.29
CA LEU A 95 -8.05 -13.07 -5.49
C LEU A 95 -9.34 -12.38 -5.00
N PHE A 96 -9.23 -11.19 -4.42
CA PHE A 96 -10.38 -10.44 -3.93
C PHE A 96 -11.30 -9.99 -5.06
N THR A 97 -10.75 -9.56 -6.20
CA THR A 97 -11.54 -9.19 -7.38
C THR A 97 -12.34 -10.38 -7.91
N ALA A 98 -11.70 -11.56 -7.96
CA ALA A 98 -12.38 -12.79 -8.37
C ALA A 98 -13.49 -13.19 -7.39
N LEU A 99 -13.23 -13.12 -6.07
CA LEU A 99 -14.18 -13.53 -5.03
C LEU A 99 -15.35 -12.56 -4.87
N PHE A 100 -15.07 -11.26 -4.80
CA PHE A 100 -16.10 -10.26 -4.46
C PHE A 100 -16.77 -9.66 -5.69
N LEU A 101 -16.01 -9.38 -6.75
CA LEU A 101 -16.54 -8.76 -7.95
C LEU A 101 -16.91 -9.78 -9.04
N ARG A 102 -16.55 -11.05 -8.84
CA ARG A 102 -16.76 -12.14 -9.81
C ARG A 102 -16.23 -11.80 -11.22
N LYS A 103 -15.22 -10.94 -11.30
CA LYS A 103 -14.58 -10.50 -12.53
C LYS A 103 -13.13 -10.95 -12.50
N ILE A 104 -12.74 -11.76 -13.49
CA ILE A 104 -11.34 -12.17 -13.68
C ILE A 104 -10.84 -11.40 -14.90
N HIS A 105 -10.00 -10.40 -14.68
CA HIS A 105 -9.41 -9.57 -15.73
C HIS A 105 -8.06 -10.09 -16.24
N LEU A 106 -7.63 -11.26 -15.72
CA LEU A 106 -6.37 -11.86 -16.10
C LEU A 106 -6.54 -12.96 -17.14
N ASN A 107 -5.72 -12.90 -18.16
CA ASN A 107 -5.49 -14.02 -19.05
C ASN A 107 -4.55 -15.05 -18.39
N LEU A 108 -4.43 -16.23 -18.97
CA LEU A 108 -3.58 -17.31 -18.45
C LEU A 108 -2.13 -16.87 -18.23
N ALA A 109 -1.58 -16.07 -19.14
CA ALA A 109 -0.21 -15.56 -19.01
C ALA A 109 -0.04 -14.64 -17.78
N GLY A 110 -1.02 -13.75 -17.52
CA GLY A 110 -1.03 -12.90 -16.34
C GLY A 110 -1.12 -13.70 -15.04
N PHE A 111 -1.92 -14.77 -15.01
CA PHE A 111 -2.03 -15.67 -13.86
C PHE A 111 -0.71 -16.41 -13.59
N LEU A 112 -0.08 -16.96 -14.64
CA LEU A 112 1.22 -17.62 -14.52
C LEU A 112 2.31 -16.64 -14.05
N GLY A 113 2.32 -15.40 -14.58
CA GLY A 113 3.23 -14.34 -14.13
C GLY A 113 3.07 -14.01 -12.64
N ALA A 114 1.82 -13.93 -12.17
CA ALA A 114 1.54 -13.70 -10.75
C ALA A 114 2.04 -14.86 -9.86
N LEU A 115 1.86 -16.11 -10.26
CA LEU A 115 2.39 -17.27 -9.54
C LEU A 115 3.93 -17.28 -9.48
N LEU A 116 4.61 -16.89 -10.57
CA LEU A 116 6.07 -16.78 -10.61
C LEU A 116 6.58 -15.70 -9.65
N ILE A 117 5.91 -14.56 -9.55
CA ILE A 117 6.25 -13.49 -8.61
C ILE A 117 6.19 -14.00 -7.16
N VAL A 118 5.12 -14.72 -6.81
CA VAL A 118 4.98 -15.27 -5.45
C VAL A 118 6.00 -16.36 -5.19
N GLY A 119 6.16 -17.29 -6.12
CA GLY A 119 7.17 -18.34 -5.99
C GLY A 119 8.58 -17.76 -5.79
N GLY A 120 8.93 -16.74 -6.56
CA GLY A 120 10.18 -16.00 -6.42
C GLY A 120 10.31 -15.31 -5.05
N SER A 121 9.25 -14.64 -4.58
CA SER A 121 9.25 -13.98 -3.27
C SER A 121 9.43 -14.98 -2.12
N ILE A 122 8.75 -16.13 -2.16
CA ILE A 122 8.89 -17.20 -1.17
C ILE A 122 10.33 -17.74 -1.15
N LEU A 123 10.93 -17.98 -2.32
CA LEU A 123 12.30 -18.45 -2.42
C LEU A 123 13.31 -17.48 -1.80
N VAL A 124 13.14 -16.17 -2.04
CA VAL A 124 14.02 -15.15 -1.44
C VAL A 124 13.87 -15.11 0.08
N VAL A 125 12.65 -15.19 0.60
CA VAL A 125 12.42 -15.25 2.06
C VAL A 125 13.02 -16.52 2.66
N ALA A 126 12.78 -17.66 2.04
CA ALA A 126 13.30 -18.96 2.51
C ALA A 126 14.84 -19.05 2.47
N SER A 127 15.48 -18.43 1.48
CA SER A 127 16.94 -18.41 1.36
C SER A 127 17.64 -17.62 2.48
N ARG A 128 16.94 -16.71 3.13
CA ARG A 128 17.46 -15.89 4.25
C ARG A 128 17.28 -16.53 5.62
N SER A 129 16.51 -17.61 5.74
CA SER A 129 16.28 -18.30 7.02
C SER A 129 17.40 -19.26 7.41
N LYS A 130 18.49 -19.28 6.64
CA LYS A 130 19.76 -19.96 6.98
C LYS A 130 20.80 -18.92 7.35
#